data_228d0ab41973357e8ac349518b57cb9f
#
_entry.id   228d0ab41973357e8ac349518b57cb9f
#
_cell.length_a   1.000
_cell.length_b   1.000
_cell.length_c   1.000
_cell.angle_alpha   90.00
_cell.angle_beta   90.00
_cell.angle_gamma   90.00
#
_symmetry.space_group_name_H-M   'P 1'
#
loop_
_entity.id
_entity.type
_entity.pdbx_description
1 polymer ?
#
loop_
_entity_poly.entity_id
_entity_poly.type
_entity_poly.pdbx_seq_one_letter_code
_entity_poly.pdbx_strand_id
1 'polypeptide(L)'
;RQRQMCIRDRYTLELIHRGESTAYFVVVAAPGQEVNLDAQEMKAPTMDIREAERRIAETRARLEALDAEFSRVAASEQLLAEHAASLKERLQALRVTETARQEADGTLLVLEGWAEKATSERVDALLEQYPNVVYIKSDPTPEDNTPVQLRNGWFARIFEMVGDMYARPKYGTIDLTPYFAPFYMLFFGICLNDAGYGLVLLAMGLWMLHKNRKPGMMRRAAWFATMCAIATVLFGGFCGSFFGVSMQSWVPTGADGEPLFRFYDFQNNFFSVALAIGMVQILFGMLISIVTTTRTFGISHALGSLGWFLILLGGSVAGGLPMLNEAWVIPGFTTSSPAFYAVLGIGVFLMLFLNSPGRNPLLNLGAGVWNLYNNVTGLLSDVLSYIRLFAIGLSGGVLALVFNSLAEGFVPDDAGIVGRILIMLPILLIGHGINLFMSTISSFVHPMRLTFVEFYKNAGFEMGTRSFDPLRKMDK
;
A
#
# COMPACT_ATOMS: atom_id res chain seq x y z
N ARG A 1 16.11 58.86 17.24
CA ARG A 1 17.15 59.86 17.54
C ARG A 1 16.81 60.67 18.80
N GLN A 2 15.62 61.20 18.99
CA GLN A 2 15.22 62.00 20.18
C GLN A 2 15.25 61.15 21.48
N ARG A 3 14.80 59.89 21.50
CA ARG A 3 14.89 59.03 22.70
C ARG A 3 16.33 58.69 23.12
N GLN A 4 17.26 58.58 22.18
CA GLN A 4 18.67 58.32 22.48
C GLN A 4 19.36 59.55 23.14
N MET A 5 18.98 60.75 22.81
CA MET A 5 19.52 62.00 23.42
C MET A 5 19.12 62.10 24.90
N CYS A 6 17.84 61.87 25.24
CA CYS A 6 17.33 61.92 26.63
C CYS A 6 17.94 60.83 27.55
N ILE A 7 18.33 59.70 27.02
CA ILE A 7 18.98 58.60 27.77
C ILE A 7 20.46 58.92 28.04
N ARG A 8 21.14 59.53 27.07
CA ARG A 8 22.56 59.89 27.17
C ARG A 8 22.84 60.95 28.18
N ASP A 9 21.89 61.82 28.49
CA ASP A 9 22.01 62.90 29.48
C ASP A 9 21.88 62.38 30.95
N ARG A 10 21.34 61.20 31.16
CA ARG A 10 21.11 60.58 32.51
C ARG A 10 22.03 59.45 32.86
N TYR A 11 22.53 58.72 31.84
CA TYR A 11 23.35 57.51 32.01
C TYR A 11 24.48 57.49 31.02
N THR A 12 25.62 56.95 31.44
CA THR A 12 26.73 56.65 30.53
C THR A 12 26.31 55.44 29.66
N LEU A 13 26.14 55.68 28.35
CA LEU A 13 25.63 54.71 27.42
C LEU A 13 26.67 54.42 26.34
N GLU A 14 27.08 53.15 26.23
CA GLU A 14 28.00 52.72 25.19
C GLU A 14 27.27 51.78 24.20
N LEU A 15 27.31 52.17 22.93
CA LEU A 15 26.67 51.43 21.86
C LEU A 15 27.60 50.30 21.39
N ILE A 16 27.15 49.02 21.55
CA ILE A 16 27.91 47.85 21.14
C ILE A 16 27.71 47.56 19.67
N HIS A 17 26.46 47.47 19.23
CA HIS A 17 26.11 47.10 17.85
C HIS A 17 24.78 47.73 17.44
N ARG A 18 24.68 48.11 16.15
CA ARG A 18 23.47 48.66 15.57
C ARG A 18 23.08 47.83 14.36
N GLY A 19 21.97 47.04 14.49
CA GLY A 19 21.30 46.39 13.38
C GLY A 19 20.31 47.30 12.67
N GLU A 20 19.61 46.80 11.66
CA GLU A 20 18.63 47.56 10.87
C GLU A 20 17.43 48.06 11.71
N SER A 21 16.91 47.20 12.61
CA SER A 21 15.77 47.53 13.48
C SER A 21 16.06 47.55 14.98
N THR A 22 17.22 47.07 15.42
CA THR A 22 17.61 46.94 16.83
C THR A 22 18.97 47.53 17.10
N ALA A 23 19.16 48.16 18.30
CA ALA A 23 20.46 48.63 18.77
C ALA A 23 20.77 47.98 20.11
N TYR A 24 21.97 47.40 20.25
CA TYR A 24 22.49 46.82 21.49
C TYR A 24 23.42 47.84 22.14
N PHE A 25 23.17 48.13 23.41
CA PHE A 25 23.94 49.09 24.17
C PHE A 25 24.14 48.63 25.62
N VAL A 26 25.22 49.07 26.24
CA VAL A 26 25.47 48.86 27.65
C VAL A 26 25.25 50.19 28.37
N VAL A 27 24.57 50.11 29.51
CA VAL A 27 24.38 51.26 30.40
C VAL A 27 25.27 51.06 31.59
N VAL A 28 26.15 52.06 31.86
CA VAL A 28 26.98 52.07 33.06
C VAL A 28 26.31 53.03 34.05
N ALA A 29 25.89 52.48 35.19
CA ALA A 29 25.29 53.23 36.28
C ALA A 29 26.15 53.12 37.53
N ALA A 30 26.07 54.12 38.45
CA ALA A 30 26.75 54.03 39.73
C ALA A 30 26.18 52.92 40.63
N PRO A 31 26.98 52.32 41.54
CA PRO A 31 26.49 51.28 42.42
C PRO A 31 25.28 51.75 43.26
N GLY A 32 24.13 51.05 43.17
CA GLY A 32 22.89 51.39 43.87
C GLY A 32 21.91 52.27 43.12
N GLN A 33 22.21 52.72 41.89
CA GLN A 33 21.29 53.47 41.04
C GLN A 33 20.40 52.53 40.21
N GLU A 34 19.09 52.55 40.43
CA GLU A 34 18.14 51.82 39.62
C GLU A 34 18.04 52.45 38.23
N VAL A 35 18.29 51.62 37.23
CA VAL A 35 18.22 51.99 35.82
C VAL A 35 16.81 51.63 35.28
N ASN A 36 15.95 52.62 35.11
CA ASN A 36 14.62 52.43 34.56
C ASN A 36 14.61 52.92 33.10
N LEU A 37 14.80 52.00 32.18
CA LEU A 37 14.78 52.24 30.73
C LEU A 37 13.69 51.39 30.07
N ASP A 38 12.96 51.97 29.15
CA ASP A 38 12.01 51.28 28.28
C ASP A 38 12.76 50.51 27.18
N ALA A 39 13.56 49.52 27.62
CA ALA A 39 14.37 48.65 26.76
C ALA A 39 14.40 47.25 27.34
N GLN A 40 14.47 46.26 26.50
CA GLN A 40 14.54 44.88 26.92
C GLN A 40 15.93 44.57 27.51
N GLU A 41 15.98 44.22 28.77
CA GLU A 41 17.22 43.79 29.42
C GLU A 41 17.65 42.41 28.94
N MET A 42 18.87 42.28 28.44
CA MET A 42 19.47 41.01 28.07
C MET A 42 20.52 40.63 29.14
N LYS A 43 20.45 39.40 29.61
CA LYS A 43 21.53 38.84 30.43
C LYS A 43 22.84 38.85 29.65
N ALA A 44 23.90 39.37 30.26
CA ALA A 44 25.22 39.28 29.68
C ALA A 44 25.57 37.81 29.36
N PRO A 45 26.16 37.52 28.20
CA PRO A 45 26.60 36.19 27.90
C PRO A 45 27.59 35.72 28.96
N THR A 46 27.45 34.48 29.43
CA THR A 46 28.29 33.87 30.45
C THR A 46 29.69 33.51 29.93
N MET A 47 29.89 33.67 28.62
CA MET A 47 31.13 33.30 27.92
C MET A 47 31.74 34.54 27.28
N ASP A 48 33.07 34.71 27.48
CA ASP A 48 33.83 35.74 26.80
C ASP A 48 33.93 35.50 25.29
N ILE A 49 34.02 36.58 24.52
CA ILE A 49 34.11 36.54 23.05
C ILE A 49 35.31 35.65 22.62
N ARG A 50 36.45 35.78 23.25
CA ARG A 50 37.63 34.97 22.95
C ARG A 50 37.41 33.47 23.22
N GLU A 51 36.70 33.15 24.29
CA GLU A 51 36.32 31.76 24.60
C GLU A 51 35.29 31.21 23.58
N ALA A 52 34.33 32.04 23.14
CA ALA A 52 33.39 31.68 22.11
C ALA A 52 34.10 31.44 20.76
N GLU A 53 34.98 32.31 20.35
CA GLU A 53 35.83 32.15 19.13
C GLU A 53 36.68 30.89 19.19
N ARG A 54 37.29 30.61 20.33
CA ARG A 54 38.08 29.39 20.55
C ARG A 54 37.22 28.13 20.38
N ARG A 55 36.03 28.09 20.99
CA ARG A 55 35.09 26.97 20.87
C ARG A 55 34.56 26.78 19.45
N ILE A 56 34.31 27.88 18.73
CA ILE A 56 33.91 27.83 17.31
C ILE A 56 35.07 27.21 16.49
N ALA A 57 36.32 27.67 16.71
CA ALA A 57 37.47 27.13 16.00
C ALA A 57 37.69 25.64 16.31
N GLU A 58 37.61 25.23 17.59
CA GLU A 58 37.71 23.84 18.01
C GLU A 58 36.60 22.97 17.41
N THR A 59 35.36 23.49 17.40
CA THR A 59 34.22 22.75 16.82
C THR A 59 34.33 22.61 15.30
N ARG A 60 34.83 23.65 14.60
CA ARG A 60 35.10 23.59 13.16
C ARG A 60 36.19 22.56 12.84
N ALA A 61 37.29 22.62 13.56
CA ALA A 61 38.41 21.66 13.39
C ALA A 61 37.94 20.20 13.65
N ARG A 62 37.06 19.99 14.65
CA ARG A 62 36.49 18.67 14.95
C ARG A 62 35.52 18.23 13.83
N LEU A 63 34.77 19.15 13.24
CA LEU A 63 33.85 18.87 12.13
C LEU A 63 34.64 18.48 10.87
N GLU A 64 35.71 19.21 10.54
CA GLU A 64 36.63 18.87 9.44
C GLU A 64 37.32 17.51 9.63
N ALA A 65 37.72 17.19 10.84
CA ALA A 65 38.32 15.89 11.18
C ALA A 65 37.30 14.74 11.00
N LEU A 66 36.06 14.95 11.44
CA LEU A 66 34.97 13.99 11.25
C LEU A 66 34.62 13.81 9.76
N ASP A 67 34.55 14.88 8.97
CA ASP A 67 34.30 14.80 7.53
C ASP A 67 35.42 14.04 6.80
N ALA A 68 36.66 14.25 7.18
CA ALA A 68 37.81 13.49 6.67
C ALA A 68 37.71 12.00 7.04
N GLU A 69 37.27 11.68 8.25
CA GLU A 69 37.07 10.30 8.71
C GLU A 69 35.90 9.64 7.96
N PHE A 70 34.78 10.34 7.81
CA PHE A 70 33.67 9.87 6.99
C PHE A 70 34.08 9.61 5.55
N SER A 71 34.83 10.51 4.94
CA SER A 71 35.36 10.35 3.57
C SER A 71 36.23 9.11 3.43
N ARG A 72 37.08 8.84 4.44
CA ARG A 72 37.93 7.65 4.49
C ARG A 72 37.12 6.37 4.63
N VAL A 73 36.11 6.36 5.50
CA VAL A 73 35.19 5.21 5.68
C VAL A 73 34.37 4.99 4.42
N ALA A 74 33.83 6.06 3.80
CA ALA A 74 33.09 5.98 2.55
C ALA A 74 33.93 5.40 1.40
N ALA A 75 35.20 5.71 1.32
CA ALA A 75 36.12 5.11 0.34
C ALA A 75 36.28 3.59 0.50
N SER A 76 36.07 3.05 1.70
CA SER A 76 36.13 1.60 1.96
C SER A 76 34.79 0.89 1.76
N GLU A 77 33.68 1.60 1.51
CA GLU A 77 32.35 1.02 1.30
C GLU A 77 32.33 0.02 0.15
N GLN A 78 32.93 0.37 -0.98
CA GLN A 78 33.00 -0.51 -2.13
C GLN A 78 33.79 -1.79 -1.85
N LEU A 79 34.90 -1.69 -1.16
CA LEU A 79 35.70 -2.85 -0.75
C LEU A 79 34.93 -3.78 0.19
N LEU A 80 34.20 -3.20 1.16
CA LEU A 80 33.36 -3.97 2.08
C LEU A 80 32.20 -4.66 1.33
N ALA A 81 31.58 -3.97 0.37
CA ALA A 81 30.54 -4.55 -0.47
C ALA A 81 31.06 -5.74 -1.31
N GLU A 82 32.25 -5.60 -1.91
CA GLU A 82 32.91 -6.68 -2.66
C GLU A 82 33.26 -7.88 -1.79
N HIS A 83 33.78 -7.65 -0.59
CA HIS A 83 34.05 -8.71 0.37
C HIS A 83 32.77 -9.38 0.87
N ALA A 84 31.71 -8.61 1.15
CA ALA A 84 30.43 -9.15 1.55
C ALA A 84 29.80 -10.02 0.44
N ALA A 85 29.94 -9.60 -0.83
CA ALA A 85 29.49 -10.38 -1.99
C ALA A 85 30.27 -11.70 -2.09
N SER A 86 31.61 -11.66 -2.00
CA SER A 86 32.46 -12.85 -2.09
C SER A 86 32.20 -13.85 -0.93
N LEU A 87 31.95 -13.35 0.27
CA LEU A 87 31.59 -14.17 1.43
C LEU A 87 30.21 -14.84 1.24
N LYS A 88 29.25 -14.13 0.67
CA LYS A 88 27.94 -14.70 0.34
C LYS A 88 28.04 -15.80 -0.72
N GLU A 89 28.84 -15.59 -1.77
CA GLU A 89 29.10 -16.63 -2.79
C GLU A 89 29.73 -17.88 -2.16
N ARG A 90 30.74 -17.71 -1.31
CA ARG A 90 31.37 -18.83 -0.57
C ARG A 90 30.38 -19.55 0.34
N LEU A 91 29.53 -18.80 1.05
CA LEU A 91 28.49 -19.36 1.90
C LEU A 91 27.47 -20.18 1.10
N GLN A 92 27.07 -19.68 -0.09
CA GLN A 92 26.18 -20.42 -0.98
C GLN A 92 26.84 -21.72 -1.47
N ALA A 93 28.09 -21.68 -1.90
CA ALA A 93 28.84 -22.87 -2.32
C ALA A 93 28.97 -23.90 -1.19
N LEU A 94 29.31 -23.47 0.01
CA LEU A 94 29.39 -24.36 1.19
C LEU A 94 28.03 -24.98 1.53
N ARG A 95 26.94 -24.22 1.48
CA ARG A 95 25.59 -24.75 1.71
C ARG A 95 25.23 -25.84 0.70
N VAL A 96 25.58 -25.68 -0.57
CA VAL A 96 25.35 -26.71 -1.60
C VAL A 96 26.15 -27.95 -1.27
N THR A 97 27.40 -27.82 -0.86
CA THR A 97 28.25 -28.96 -0.49
C THR A 97 27.72 -29.70 0.74
N GLU A 98 27.26 -28.98 1.76
CA GLU A 98 26.69 -29.54 2.98
C GLU A 98 25.31 -30.22 2.77
N THR A 99 24.54 -29.74 1.79
CA THR A 99 23.23 -30.36 1.43
C THR A 99 23.36 -31.55 0.49
N ALA A 100 24.54 -31.78 -0.05
CA ALA A 100 24.80 -32.95 -0.90
C ALA A 100 24.71 -34.25 -0.08
N ARG A 101 23.92 -35.19 -0.59
CA ARG A 101 23.85 -36.54 0.00
C ARG A 101 25.07 -37.35 -0.43
N GLN A 102 25.73 -37.93 0.55
CA GLN A 102 26.81 -38.88 0.28
C GLN A 102 26.24 -40.31 0.23
N GLU A 103 26.36 -40.94 -0.92
CA GLU A 103 25.92 -42.30 -1.19
C GLU A 103 27.15 -43.18 -1.49
N ALA A 104 27.00 -44.50 -1.43
CA ALA A 104 28.05 -45.48 -1.72
C ALA A 104 29.33 -45.24 -0.91
N ASP A 105 29.23 -45.19 0.44
CA ASP A 105 30.35 -44.98 1.38
C ASP A 105 31.18 -43.72 1.09
N GLY A 106 30.51 -42.66 0.63
CA GLY A 106 31.13 -41.35 0.39
C GLY A 106 31.81 -41.20 -0.98
N THR A 107 31.67 -42.18 -1.86
CA THR A 107 32.25 -42.14 -3.20
C THR A 107 31.33 -41.42 -4.22
N LEU A 108 30.03 -41.31 -3.92
CA LEU A 108 29.05 -40.65 -4.78
C LEU A 108 28.42 -39.46 -4.03
N LEU A 109 28.50 -38.26 -4.62
CA LEU A 109 27.82 -37.06 -4.16
C LEU A 109 26.58 -36.82 -5.02
N VAL A 110 25.40 -36.90 -4.38
CA VAL A 110 24.12 -36.63 -5.05
C VAL A 110 23.66 -35.23 -4.70
N LEU A 111 23.52 -34.40 -5.73
CA LEU A 111 22.98 -33.05 -5.64
C LEU A 111 21.63 -32.97 -6.33
N GLU A 112 20.63 -32.50 -5.62
CA GLU A 112 19.31 -32.20 -6.16
C GLU A 112 19.13 -30.71 -6.25
N GLY A 113 18.68 -30.22 -7.41
CA GLY A 113 18.55 -28.78 -7.64
C GLY A 113 17.48 -28.46 -8.68
N TRP A 114 17.05 -27.20 -8.67
CA TRP A 114 16.03 -26.68 -9.56
C TRP A 114 16.64 -25.68 -10.54
N ALA A 115 16.33 -25.83 -11.82
CA ALA A 115 16.73 -24.92 -12.87
C ALA A 115 15.51 -24.32 -13.58
N GLU A 116 15.64 -23.06 -14.01
CA GLU A 116 14.61 -22.41 -14.82
C GLU A 116 14.52 -23.09 -16.20
N LYS A 117 13.31 -23.39 -16.66
CA LYS A 117 13.07 -24.07 -17.95
C LYS A 117 13.71 -23.31 -19.14
N ALA A 118 13.72 -21.97 -19.09
CA ALA A 118 14.32 -21.13 -20.12
C ALA A 118 15.86 -21.25 -20.19
N THR A 119 16.52 -21.63 -19.10
CA THR A 119 17.98 -21.78 -19.02
C THR A 119 18.43 -23.22 -19.03
N SER A 120 17.51 -24.18 -19.11
CA SER A 120 17.78 -25.61 -19.05
C SER A 120 18.85 -26.07 -20.06
N GLU A 121 18.75 -25.64 -21.33
CA GLU A 121 19.73 -25.99 -22.37
C GLU A 121 21.15 -25.50 -22.04
N ARG A 122 21.27 -24.34 -21.39
CA ARG A 122 22.57 -23.82 -20.96
C ARG A 122 23.15 -24.59 -19.77
N VAL A 123 22.28 -25.05 -18.89
CA VAL A 123 22.69 -25.90 -17.77
C VAL A 123 23.15 -27.26 -18.28
N ASP A 124 22.41 -27.86 -19.22
CA ASP A 124 22.78 -29.12 -19.88
C ASP A 124 24.18 -28.98 -20.54
N ALA A 125 24.38 -27.96 -21.37
CA ALA A 125 25.66 -27.66 -22.01
C ALA A 125 26.82 -27.39 -21.04
N LEU A 126 26.53 -26.86 -19.86
CA LEU A 126 27.51 -26.67 -18.80
C LEU A 126 27.89 -28.00 -18.14
N LEU A 127 26.90 -28.83 -17.80
CA LEU A 127 27.12 -30.13 -17.14
C LEU A 127 27.85 -31.14 -18.03
N GLU A 128 27.61 -31.08 -19.35
CA GLU A 128 28.33 -31.91 -20.33
C GLU A 128 29.84 -31.61 -20.43
N GLN A 129 30.28 -30.43 -19.99
CA GLN A 129 31.72 -30.10 -19.93
C GLN A 129 32.46 -30.85 -18.83
N TYR A 130 31.73 -31.47 -17.87
CA TYR A 130 32.32 -32.16 -16.74
C TYR A 130 32.11 -33.69 -16.87
N PRO A 131 33.12 -34.47 -17.33
CA PRO A 131 32.96 -35.88 -17.61
C PRO A 131 32.66 -36.76 -16.37
N ASN A 132 32.91 -36.22 -15.19
CA ASN A 132 32.65 -36.91 -13.91
C ASN A 132 31.26 -36.63 -13.32
N VAL A 133 30.41 -35.86 -14.03
CA VAL A 133 29.08 -35.49 -13.59
C VAL A 133 28.06 -36.22 -14.44
N VAL A 134 27.23 -37.05 -13.81
CA VAL A 134 26.07 -37.65 -14.45
C VAL A 134 24.84 -36.95 -13.93
N TYR A 135 23.97 -36.48 -14.80
CA TYR A 135 22.75 -35.82 -14.40
C TYR A 135 21.49 -36.48 -14.96
N ILE A 136 20.44 -36.45 -14.16
CA ILE A 136 19.11 -36.94 -14.54
C ILE A 136 18.17 -35.75 -14.49
N LYS A 137 17.45 -35.53 -15.59
CA LYS A 137 16.50 -34.45 -15.70
C LYS A 137 15.08 -34.99 -15.62
N SER A 138 14.29 -34.42 -14.71
CA SER A 138 12.88 -34.74 -14.56
C SER A 138 12.05 -33.46 -14.46
N ASP A 139 10.82 -33.50 -14.95
CA ASP A 139 9.87 -32.41 -14.72
C ASP A 139 9.35 -32.49 -13.27
N PRO A 140 9.12 -31.32 -12.61
CA PRO A 140 8.64 -31.31 -11.24
C PRO A 140 7.22 -31.87 -11.15
N THR A 141 6.96 -32.64 -10.09
CA THR A 141 5.64 -33.15 -9.75
C THR A 141 4.89 -32.17 -8.82
N PRO A 142 3.54 -32.23 -8.74
CA PRO A 142 2.79 -31.38 -7.82
C PRO A 142 3.09 -31.57 -6.33
N GLU A 143 3.72 -32.73 -5.98
CA GLU A 143 4.12 -33.08 -4.62
C GLU A 143 5.49 -32.51 -4.24
N ASP A 144 6.29 -32.11 -5.23
CA ASP A 144 7.60 -31.53 -5.00
C ASP A 144 7.47 -30.11 -4.49
N ASN A 145 8.30 -29.74 -3.53
CA ASN A 145 8.41 -28.36 -3.04
C ASN A 145 9.21 -27.50 -4.01
N THR A 146 8.72 -27.39 -5.24
CA THR A 146 9.37 -26.67 -6.32
C THR A 146 9.40 -25.17 -6.04
N PRO A 147 10.56 -24.50 -6.08
CA PRO A 147 10.64 -23.06 -5.94
C PRO A 147 10.02 -22.37 -7.14
N VAL A 148 9.26 -21.30 -6.90
CA VAL A 148 8.50 -20.59 -7.93
C VAL A 148 9.10 -19.23 -8.23
N GLN A 149 9.22 -18.93 -9.54
CA GLN A 149 9.53 -17.61 -10.05
C GLN A 149 8.32 -17.07 -10.82
N LEU A 150 7.85 -15.88 -10.45
CA LEU A 150 6.74 -15.23 -11.12
C LEU A 150 7.21 -14.51 -12.39
N ARG A 151 6.44 -14.62 -13.48
CA ARG A 151 6.68 -13.91 -14.72
C ARG A 151 5.50 -13.02 -15.06
N ASN A 152 5.43 -11.88 -14.40
CA ASN A 152 4.33 -10.92 -14.53
C ASN A 152 4.64 -9.78 -15.48
N GLY A 153 3.59 -9.22 -16.08
CA GLY A 153 3.64 -7.98 -16.84
C GLY A 153 4.04 -6.80 -15.96
N TRP A 154 4.36 -5.65 -16.56
CA TRP A 154 4.83 -4.46 -15.84
C TRP A 154 3.88 -4.02 -14.71
N PHE A 155 2.58 -3.97 -14.98
CA PHE A 155 1.58 -3.56 -13.99
C PHE A 155 1.48 -4.53 -12.80
N ALA A 156 1.34 -5.84 -13.08
CA ALA A 156 1.24 -6.85 -12.04
C ALA A 156 2.52 -6.93 -11.19
N ARG A 157 3.70 -6.74 -11.80
CA ARG A 157 4.99 -6.73 -11.10
C ARG A 157 5.09 -5.65 -10.01
N ILE A 158 4.37 -4.53 -10.15
CA ILE A 158 4.33 -3.49 -9.13
C ILE A 158 3.63 -4.02 -7.87
N PHE A 159 2.59 -4.83 -8.05
CA PHE A 159 1.78 -5.40 -6.96
C PHE A 159 2.33 -6.72 -6.41
N GLU A 160 3.34 -7.33 -7.03
CA GLU A 160 4.04 -8.50 -6.50
C GLU A 160 4.55 -8.24 -5.06
N MET A 161 4.94 -7.00 -4.75
CA MET A 161 5.38 -6.63 -3.41
C MET A 161 4.30 -6.92 -2.35
N VAL A 162 3.03 -6.70 -2.70
CA VAL A 162 1.90 -7.01 -1.81
C VAL A 162 1.71 -8.52 -1.70
N GLY A 163 1.74 -9.25 -2.83
CA GLY A 163 1.66 -10.70 -2.84
C GLY A 163 2.80 -11.38 -2.06
N ASP A 164 4.04 -10.91 -2.22
CA ASP A 164 5.22 -11.42 -1.51
C ASP A 164 5.14 -11.21 0.03
N MET A 165 4.32 -10.26 0.51
CA MET A 165 4.07 -10.08 1.96
C MET A 165 3.25 -11.22 2.57
N TYR A 166 2.50 -11.95 1.76
CA TYR A 166 1.68 -13.07 2.22
C TYR A 166 2.36 -14.41 1.93
N ALA A 167 2.32 -14.85 0.69
CA ALA A 167 2.99 -16.06 0.21
C ALA A 167 3.01 -16.09 -1.33
N ARG A 168 3.96 -16.81 -1.90
CA ARG A 168 3.95 -17.12 -3.34
C ARG A 168 3.03 -18.29 -3.64
N PRO A 169 2.45 -18.34 -4.86
CA PRO A 169 1.62 -19.47 -5.27
C PRO A 169 2.45 -20.75 -5.37
N LYS A 170 1.81 -21.92 -5.15
CA LYS A 170 2.41 -23.22 -5.35
C LYS A 170 2.71 -23.44 -6.85
N TYR A 171 3.75 -24.21 -7.14
CA TYR A 171 4.08 -24.58 -8.53
C TYR A 171 2.90 -25.27 -9.20
N GLY A 172 2.60 -24.86 -10.44
CA GLY A 172 1.46 -25.39 -11.20
C GLY A 172 0.12 -24.72 -10.94
N THR A 173 0.02 -23.85 -9.92
CA THR A 173 -1.18 -23.03 -9.70
C THR A 173 -1.10 -21.70 -10.41
N ILE A 174 -2.25 -21.05 -10.60
CA ILE A 174 -2.33 -19.73 -11.27
C ILE A 174 -1.81 -18.65 -10.34
N ASP A 175 -0.98 -17.76 -10.87
CA ASP A 175 -0.62 -16.52 -10.16
C ASP A 175 -1.80 -15.56 -10.12
N LEU A 176 -2.25 -15.21 -8.92
CA LEU A 176 -3.37 -14.30 -8.70
C LEU A 176 -2.97 -12.83 -8.74
N THR A 177 -1.68 -12.50 -8.82
CA THR A 177 -1.19 -11.12 -8.81
C THR A 177 -1.81 -10.23 -9.91
N PRO A 178 -1.87 -10.65 -11.19
CA PRO A 178 -2.49 -9.84 -12.23
C PRO A 178 -3.98 -9.57 -12.01
N TYR A 179 -4.66 -10.49 -11.31
CA TYR A 179 -6.09 -10.46 -11.11
C TYR A 179 -6.50 -9.62 -9.90
N PHE A 180 -5.74 -9.66 -8.80
CA PHE A 180 -6.07 -8.82 -7.65
C PHE A 180 -5.56 -7.39 -7.76
N ALA A 181 -4.51 -7.13 -8.53
CA ALA A 181 -3.88 -5.81 -8.62
C ALA A 181 -4.86 -4.67 -8.98
N PRO A 182 -5.76 -4.81 -9.99
CA PRO A 182 -6.74 -3.76 -10.30
C PRO A 182 -7.75 -3.55 -9.17
N PHE A 183 -8.21 -4.62 -8.51
CA PHE A 183 -9.12 -4.52 -7.36
C PHE A 183 -8.44 -3.84 -6.17
N TYR A 184 -7.20 -4.20 -5.88
CA TYR A 184 -6.42 -3.56 -4.81
C TYR A 184 -6.30 -2.05 -5.04
N MET A 185 -5.93 -1.66 -6.25
CA MET A 185 -5.81 -0.26 -6.66
C MET A 185 -7.15 0.49 -6.50
N LEU A 186 -8.26 -0.13 -6.93
CA LEU A 186 -9.60 0.41 -6.80
C LEU A 186 -9.99 0.59 -5.32
N PHE A 187 -9.80 -0.43 -4.50
CA PHE A 187 -10.12 -0.38 -3.07
C PHE A 187 -9.30 0.64 -2.32
N PHE A 188 -8.02 0.79 -2.67
CA PHE A 188 -7.18 1.84 -2.09
C PHE A 188 -7.76 3.23 -2.38
N GLY A 189 -8.15 3.48 -3.64
CA GLY A 189 -8.79 4.72 -4.05
C GLY A 189 -10.12 4.97 -3.34
N ILE A 190 -10.95 3.93 -3.18
CA ILE A 190 -12.22 3.99 -2.46
C ILE A 190 -12.02 4.30 -0.97
N CYS A 191 -11.06 3.65 -0.31
CA CYS A 191 -10.80 3.85 1.11
C CYS A 191 -10.29 5.26 1.43
N LEU A 192 -9.45 5.84 0.57
CA LEU A 192 -8.92 7.19 0.78
C LEU A 192 -9.89 8.27 0.30
N ASN A 193 -10.61 8.02 -0.78
CA ASN A 193 -11.74 8.78 -1.34
C ASN A 193 -11.61 10.31 -1.30
N ASP A 194 -10.40 10.85 -1.49
CA ASP A 194 -10.17 12.29 -1.49
C ASP A 194 -9.09 12.66 -2.51
N ALA A 195 -9.45 13.52 -3.49
CA ALA A 195 -8.54 13.92 -4.56
C ALA A 195 -7.37 14.77 -4.05
N GLY A 196 -7.58 15.58 -3.02
CA GLY A 196 -6.53 16.40 -2.42
C GLY A 196 -5.43 15.54 -1.77
N TYR A 197 -5.84 14.56 -0.97
CA TYR A 197 -4.90 13.59 -0.39
C TYR A 197 -4.23 12.74 -1.47
N GLY A 198 -4.98 12.36 -2.51
CA GLY A 198 -4.45 11.66 -3.67
C GLY A 198 -3.34 12.44 -4.37
N LEU A 199 -3.49 13.75 -4.57
CA LEU A 199 -2.46 14.61 -5.17
C LEU A 199 -1.21 14.73 -4.30
N VAL A 200 -1.36 14.82 -2.98
CA VAL A 200 -0.21 14.83 -2.05
C VAL A 200 0.57 13.52 -2.14
N LEU A 201 -0.13 12.37 -2.11
CA LEU A 201 0.51 11.06 -2.27
C LEU A 201 1.14 10.89 -3.65
N LEU A 202 0.52 11.42 -4.70
CA LEU A 202 1.06 11.40 -6.05
C LEU A 202 2.36 12.20 -6.15
N ALA A 203 2.38 13.41 -5.59
CA ALA A 203 3.58 14.25 -5.54
C ALA A 203 4.71 13.54 -4.77
N MET A 204 4.39 12.91 -3.65
CA MET A 204 5.36 12.14 -2.86
C MET A 204 5.88 10.91 -3.62
N GLY A 205 5.00 10.17 -4.29
CA GLY A 205 5.36 9.01 -5.12
C GLY A 205 6.28 9.39 -6.27
N LEU A 206 5.96 10.46 -7.01
CA LEU A 206 6.78 10.98 -8.09
C LEU A 206 8.13 11.50 -7.60
N TRP A 207 8.16 12.17 -6.45
CA TRP A 207 9.41 12.59 -5.82
C TRP A 207 10.30 11.41 -5.44
N MET A 208 9.70 10.34 -4.86
CA MET A 208 10.41 9.09 -4.56
C MET A 208 10.95 8.42 -5.83
N LEU A 209 10.21 8.42 -6.94
CA LEU A 209 10.65 7.89 -8.23
C LEU A 209 11.82 8.69 -8.81
N HIS A 210 11.78 10.02 -8.67
CA HIS A 210 12.86 10.90 -9.12
C HIS A 210 14.15 10.66 -8.33
N LYS A 211 14.03 10.49 -7.01
CA LYS A 211 15.17 10.24 -6.11
C LYS A 211 15.77 8.84 -6.30
N ASN A 212 14.92 7.82 -6.50
CA ASN A 212 15.34 6.41 -6.59
C ASN A 212 15.36 5.93 -8.04
N ARG A 213 16.33 6.39 -8.83
CA ARG A 213 16.45 6.03 -10.26
C ARG A 213 16.96 4.60 -10.49
N LYS A 214 17.73 4.05 -9.54
CA LYS A 214 18.28 2.70 -9.65
C LYS A 214 17.18 1.64 -9.46
N PRO A 215 17.19 0.54 -10.24
CA PRO A 215 16.27 -0.56 -10.04
C PRO A 215 16.49 -1.18 -8.64
N GLY A 216 15.42 -1.28 -7.85
CA GLY A 216 15.49 -1.82 -6.50
C GLY A 216 14.11 -1.82 -5.83
N MET A 217 14.06 -2.32 -4.60
CA MET A 217 12.81 -2.41 -3.82
C MET A 217 12.15 -1.04 -3.62
N MET A 218 12.95 0.00 -3.32
CA MET A 218 12.45 1.37 -3.13
C MET A 218 11.78 1.95 -4.39
N ARG A 219 12.30 1.63 -5.58
CA ARG A 219 11.68 2.06 -6.83
C ARG A 219 10.36 1.34 -7.10
N ARG A 220 10.26 0.04 -6.75
CA ARG A 220 8.99 -0.71 -6.84
C ARG A 220 7.95 -0.14 -5.88
N ALA A 221 8.33 0.14 -4.63
CA ALA A 221 7.46 0.78 -3.64
C ALA A 221 6.99 2.17 -4.10
N ALA A 222 7.87 2.97 -4.72
CA ALA A 222 7.51 4.27 -5.27
C ALA A 222 6.51 4.17 -6.43
N TRP A 223 6.66 3.19 -7.34
CA TRP A 223 5.68 2.91 -8.38
C TRP A 223 4.34 2.46 -7.81
N PHE A 224 4.37 1.57 -6.80
CA PHE A 224 3.16 1.14 -6.11
C PHE A 224 2.41 2.32 -5.48
N ALA A 225 3.10 3.17 -4.71
CA ALA A 225 2.52 4.37 -4.12
C ALA A 225 1.93 5.31 -5.18
N THR A 226 2.65 5.50 -6.31
CA THR A 226 2.18 6.34 -7.42
C THR A 226 0.90 5.78 -8.06
N MET A 227 0.82 4.45 -8.29
CA MET A 227 -0.39 3.82 -8.86
C MET A 227 -1.59 3.94 -7.91
N CYS A 228 -1.39 3.70 -6.61
CA CYS A 228 -2.42 3.88 -5.61
C CYS A 228 -2.87 5.35 -5.51
N ALA A 229 -1.93 6.30 -5.59
CA ALA A 229 -2.23 7.72 -5.59
C ALA A 229 -3.04 8.14 -6.83
N ILE A 230 -2.71 7.63 -8.02
CA ILE A 230 -3.49 7.87 -9.25
C ILE A 230 -4.93 7.37 -9.07
N ALA A 231 -5.13 6.16 -8.52
CA ALA A 231 -6.45 5.63 -8.24
C ALA A 231 -7.23 6.53 -7.27
N THR A 232 -6.56 7.04 -6.24
CA THR A 232 -7.18 7.96 -5.27
C THR A 232 -7.59 9.28 -5.91
N VAL A 233 -6.73 9.87 -6.74
CA VAL A 233 -7.07 11.11 -7.48
C VAL A 233 -8.27 10.89 -8.39
N LEU A 234 -8.28 9.80 -9.14
CA LEU A 234 -9.38 9.48 -10.06
C LEU A 234 -10.69 9.24 -9.29
N PHE A 235 -10.62 8.47 -8.22
CA PHE A 235 -11.81 8.13 -7.44
C PHE A 235 -12.34 9.33 -6.63
N GLY A 236 -11.45 10.04 -5.94
CA GLY A 236 -11.79 11.27 -5.22
C GLY A 236 -12.30 12.38 -6.14
N GLY A 237 -11.73 12.50 -7.35
CA GLY A 237 -12.23 13.39 -8.40
C GLY A 237 -13.62 12.98 -8.91
N PHE A 238 -13.88 11.68 -9.09
CA PHE A 238 -15.21 11.18 -9.46
C PHE A 238 -16.26 11.45 -8.38
N CYS A 239 -15.89 11.31 -7.12
CA CYS A 239 -16.75 11.58 -5.96
C CYS A 239 -16.86 13.07 -5.61
N GLY A 240 -16.00 13.92 -6.19
CA GLY A 240 -15.99 15.35 -5.94
C GLY A 240 -15.54 15.73 -4.52
N SER A 241 -14.63 14.98 -3.90
CA SER A 241 -14.04 15.28 -2.59
C SER A 241 -12.62 15.83 -2.73
N PHE A 242 -12.35 16.96 -2.08
CA PHE A 242 -11.04 17.60 -2.09
C PHE A 242 -10.73 18.18 -0.69
N PHE A 243 -9.82 17.55 0.04
CA PHE A 243 -9.52 17.85 1.45
C PHE A 243 -10.78 17.92 2.33
N GLY A 244 -11.71 16.98 2.13
CA GLY A 244 -12.99 16.95 2.87
C GLY A 244 -14.03 17.99 2.43
N VAL A 245 -13.71 18.86 1.48
CA VAL A 245 -14.66 19.82 0.90
C VAL A 245 -15.30 19.21 -0.33
N SER A 246 -16.63 19.35 -0.48
CA SER A 246 -17.32 18.94 -1.69
C SER A 246 -17.03 19.89 -2.85
N MET A 247 -16.45 19.36 -3.94
CA MET A 247 -16.22 20.13 -5.17
C MET A 247 -17.54 20.57 -5.85
N GLN A 248 -18.69 19.99 -5.46
CA GLN A 248 -19.98 20.38 -5.99
C GLN A 248 -20.29 21.86 -5.74
N SER A 249 -19.81 22.43 -4.64
CA SER A 249 -19.93 23.84 -4.30
C SER A 249 -19.15 24.80 -5.23
N TRP A 250 -18.19 24.26 -5.99
CA TRP A 250 -17.34 25.04 -6.91
C TRP A 250 -17.86 24.99 -8.35
N VAL A 251 -18.84 24.10 -8.64
CA VAL A 251 -19.42 23.99 -9.98
C VAL A 251 -20.36 25.16 -10.24
N PRO A 252 -20.16 25.91 -11.33
CA PRO A 252 -21.07 26.99 -11.69
C PRO A 252 -22.49 26.46 -11.93
N THR A 253 -23.48 27.19 -11.46
CA THR A 253 -24.90 26.92 -11.76
C THR A 253 -25.27 27.49 -13.12
N GLY A 254 -25.96 26.71 -13.94
CA GLY A 254 -26.49 27.14 -15.23
C GLY A 254 -27.66 28.12 -15.07
N ALA A 255 -28.19 28.62 -16.20
CA ALA A 255 -29.33 29.52 -16.24
C ALA A 255 -30.60 28.94 -15.59
N ASP A 256 -30.70 27.62 -15.53
CA ASP A 256 -31.84 26.86 -14.97
C ASP A 256 -31.72 26.60 -13.45
N GLY A 257 -30.70 27.17 -12.79
CA GLY A 257 -30.43 26.95 -11.37
C GLY A 257 -29.81 25.58 -11.02
N GLU A 258 -29.61 24.70 -12.01
CA GLU A 258 -28.96 23.41 -11.86
C GLU A 258 -27.45 23.53 -12.09
N PRO A 259 -26.61 22.76 -11.36
CA PRO A 259 -25.17 22.76 -11.59
C PRO A 259 -24.88 22.16 -12.98
N LEU A 260 -23.93 22.78 -13.72
CA LEU A 260 -23.51 22.32 -15.06
C LEU A 260 -22.98 20.88 -15.07
N PHE A 261 -22.46 20.40 -13.97
CA PHE A 261 -21.99 19.03 -13.77
C PHE A 261 -22.33 18.57 -12.35
N ARG A 262 -22.90 17.38 -12.21
CA ARG A 262 -23.13 16.74 -10.91
C ARG A 262 -22.09 15.66 -10.68
N PHE A 263 -21.31 15.81 -9.61
CA PHE A 263 -20.50 14.70 -9.15
C PHE A 263 -21.40 13.57 -8.65
N TYR A 264 -20.89 12.35 -8.71
CA TYR A 264 -21.62 11.21 -8.19
C TYR A 264 -21.79 11.37 -6.67
N ASP A 265 -23.03 11.34 -6.21
CA ASP A 265 -23.33 11.41 -4.77
C ASP A 265 -22.91 10.09 -4.10
N PHE A 266 -21.60 10.04 -3.82
CA PHE A 266 -20.98 8.86 -3.31
C PHE A 266 -21.38 8.60 -1.86
N GLN A 267 -21.62 9.63 -1.05
CA GLN A 267 -21.93 9.47 0.37
C GLN A 267 -23.24 8.68 0.57
N ASN A 268 -24.28 8.96 -0.22
CA ASN A 268 -25.55 8.28 -0.13
C ASN A 268 -25.54 6.87 -0.76
N ASN A 269 -24.76 6.67 -1.83
CA ASN A 269 -24.74 5.40 -2.57
C ASN A 269 -23.52 4.51 -2.26
N PHE A 270 -22.61 4.95 -1.39
CA PHE A 270 -21.33 4.29 -1.15
C PHE A 270 -21.46 2.87 -0.61
N PHE A 271 -22.42 2.64 0.26
CA PHE A 271 -22.72 1.31 0.78
C PHE A 271 -23.03 0.31 -0.33
N SER A 272 -23.95 0.68 -1.22
CA SER A 272 -24.38 -0.17 -2.34
C SER A 272 -23.23 -0.42 -3.34
N VAL A 273 -22.44 0.63 -3.63
CA VAL A 273 -21.28 0.52 -4.55
C VAL A 273 -20.20 -0.39 -3.96
N ALA A 274 -19.85 -0.22 -2.69
CA ALA A 274 -18.85 -1.05 -2.03
C ALA A 274 -19.26 -2.53 -2.00
N LEU A 275 -20.54 -2.79 -1.73
CA LEU A 275 -21.11 -4.13 -1.75
C LEU A 275 -21.10 -4.73 -3.16
N ALA A 276 -21.47 -3.96 -4.18
CA ALA A 276 -21.47 -4.42 -5.57
C ALA A 276 -20.06 -4.76 -6.06
N ILE A 277 -19.06 -3.90 -5.80
CA ILE A 277 -17.66 -4.17 -6.17
C ILE A 277 -17.15 -5.40 -5.42
N GLY A 278 -17.48 -5.54 -4.14
CA GLY A 278 -17.13 -6.72 -3.35
C GLY A 278 -17.74 -8.00 -3.94
N MET A 279 -19.01 -7.97 -4.32
CA MET A 279 -19.67 -9.11 -4.97
C MET A 279 -19.03 -9.46 -6.33
N VAL A 280 -18.68 -8.46 -7.13
CA VAL A 280 -17.95 -8.67 -8.39
C VAL A 280 -16.60 -9.35 -8.13
N GLN A 281 -15.87 -8.93 -7.11
CA GLN A 281 -14.59 -9.54 -6.76
C GLN A 281 -14.74 -11.00 -6.29
N ILE A 282 -15.75 -11.29 -5.46
CA ILE A 282 -16.03 -12.65 -4.99
C ILE A 282 -16.36 -13.55 -6.19
N LEU A 283 -17.30 -13.12 -7.05
CA LEU A 283 -17.68 -13.86 -8.26
C LEU A 283 -16.48 -14.09 -9.18
N PHE A 284 -15.63 -13.07 -9.33
CA PHE A 284 -14.43 -13.18 -10.15
C PHE A 284 -13.42 -14.17 -9.54
N GLY A 285 -13.20 -14.15 -8.21
CA GLY A 285 -12.38 -15.14 -7.52
C GLY A 285 -12.89 -16.57 -7.70
N MET A 286 -14.20 -16.76 -7.54
CA MET A 286 -14.83 -18.06 -7.76
C MET A 286 -14.72 -18.54 -9.21
N LEU A 287 -14.83 -17.64 -10.18
CA LEU A 287 -14.62 -17.99 -11.60
C LEU A 287 -13.19 -18.52 -11.85
N ILE A 288 -12.18 -17.85 -11.27
CA ILE A 288 -10.80 -18.31 -11.36
C ILE A 288 -10.66 -19.69 -10.72
N SER A 289 -11.25 -19.91 -9.54
CA SER A 289 -11.24 -21.20 -8.85
C SER A 289 -11.87 -22.31 -9.69
N ILE A 290 -13.01 -22.06 -10.29
CA ILE A 290 -13.71 -23.01 -11.18
C ILE A 290 -12.83 -23.36 -12.39
N VAL A 291 -12.23 -22.36 -13.04
CA VAL A 291 -11.36 -22.56 -14.21
C VAL A 291 -10.11 -23.37 -13.81
N THR A 292 -9.50 -23.06 -12.67
CA THR A 292 -8.32 -23.75 -12.17
C THR A 292 -8.64 -25.20 -11.83
N THR A 293 -9.71 -25.45 -11.06
CA THR A 293 -10.15 -26.79 -10.69
C THR A 293 -10.51 -27.62 -11.92
N THR A 294 -11.19 -27.02 -12.89
CA THR A 294 -11.56 -27.70 -14.15
C THR A 294 -10.31 -28.10 -14.95
N ARG A 295 -9.27 -27.26 -14.98
CA ARG A 295 -8.01 -27.58 -15.69
C ARG A 295 -7.19 -28.65 -14.98
N THR A 296 -7.20 -28.67 -13.65
CA THR A 296 -6.35 -29.56 -12.85
C THR A 296 -7.01 -30.93 -12.63
N PHE A 297 -8.30 -30.93 -12.25
CA PHE A 297 -9.02 -32.14 -11.82
C PHE A 297 -10.16 -32.57 -12.74
N GLY A 298 -10.46 -31.76 -13.75
CA GLY A 298 -11.57 -31.97 -14.66
C GLY A 298 -12.88 -31.30 -14.20
N ILE A 299 -13.83 -31.16 -15.14
CA ILE A 299 -15.07 -30.43 -14.93
C ILE A 299 -15.95 -31.03 -13.82
N SER A 300 -15.90 -32.35 -13.63
CA SER A 300 -16.71 -33.07 -12.64
C SER A 300 -16.44 -32.62 -11.19
N HIS A 301 -15.21 -32.20 -10.89
CA HIS A 301 -14.83 -31.69 -9.56
C HIS A 301 -15.21 -30.21 -9.35
N ALA A 302 -15.46 -29.48 -10.45
CA ALA A 302 -15.84 -28.06 -10.40
C ALA A 302 -17.35 -27.84 -10.32
N LEU A 303 -18.19 -28.88 -10.53
CA LEU A 303 -19.65 -28.74 -10.61
C LEU A 303 -20.28 -28.19 -9.31
N GLY A 304 -19.79 -28.58 -8.15
CA GLY A 304 -20.26 -28.06 -6.87
C GLY A 304 -19.99 -26.55 -6.71
N SER A 305 -18.78 -26.10 -7.04
CA SER A 305 -18.40 -24.68 -7.04
C SER A 305 -19.15 -23.88 -8.10
N LEU A 306 -19.40 -24.48 -9.28
CA LEU A 306 -20.21 -23.89 -10.34
C LEU A 306 -21.67 -23.68 -9.87
N GLY A 307 -22.24 -24.65 -9.14
CA GLY A 307 -23.59 -24.51 -8.56
C GLY A 307 -23.69 -23.32 -7.62
N TRP A 308 -22.70 -23.15 -6.72
CA TRP A 308 -22.63 -22.00 -5.81
C TRP A 308 -22.43 -20.67 -6.54
N PHE A 309 -21.59 -20.65 -7.56
CA PHE A 309 -21.40 -19.49 -8.43
C PHE A 309 -22.67 -19.06 -9.11
N LEU A 310 -23.48 -19.99 -9.66
CA LEU A 310 -24.75 -19.69 -10.31
C LEU A 310 -25.78 -19.11 -9.33
N ILE A 311 -25.83 -19.63 -8.09
CA ILE A 311 -26.71 -19.09 -7.03
C ILE A 311 -26.35 -17.64 -6.73
N LEU A 312 -25.05 -17.36 -6.51
CA LEU A 312 -24.59 -16.01 -6.21
C LEU A 312 -24.74 -15.05 -7.37
N LEU A 313 -24.42 -15.49 -8.59
CA LEU A 313 -24.58 -14.67 -9.79
C LEU A 313 -26.07 -14.35 -10.01
N GLY A 314 -26.95 -15.34 -9.91
CA GLY A 314 -28.38 -15.15 -10.04
C GLY A 314 -28.94 -14.20 -8.97
N GLY A 315 -28.53 -14.37 -7.70
CA GLY A 315 -28.90 -13.49 -6.60
C GLY A 315 -28.40 -12.06 -6.77
N SER A 316 -27.15 -11.90 -7.24
CA SER A 316 -26.54 -10.58 -7.48
C SER A 316 -27.23 -9.85 -8.64
N VAL A 317 -27.58 -10.56 -9.71
CA VAL A 317 -28.27 -9.96 -10.86
C VAL A 317 -29.73 -9.63 -10.53
N ALA A 318 -30.48 -10.55 -9.90
CA ALA A 318 -31.87 -10.36 -9.61
C ALA A 318 -32.15 -9.41 -8.45
N GLY A 319 -31.30 -9.39 -7.43
CA GLY A 319 -31.47 -8.57 -6.22
C GLY A 319 -30.47 -7.41 -6.10
N GLY A 320 -29.22 -7.60 -6.53
CA GLY A 320 -28.15 -6.61 -6.38
C GLY A 320 -28.22 -5.46 -7.38
N LEU A 321 -28.51 -5.73 -8.65
CA LEU A 321 -28.63 -4.67 -9.67
C LEU A 321 -29.77 -3.68 -9.37
N PRO A 322 -31.00 -4.12 -9.00
CA PRO A 322 -32.07 -3.20 -8.61
C PRO A 322 -31.71 -2.33 -7.38
N MET A 323 -30.89 -2.85 -6.47
CA MET A 323 -30.44 -2.10 -5.30
C MET A 323 -29.48 -0.94 -5.65
N LEU A 324 -28.74 -1.06 -6.76
CA LEU A 324 -27.86 0.00 -7.26
C LEU A 324 -28.63 1.06 -8.03
N ASN A 325 -29.53 0.64 -8.89
CA ASN A 325 -30.39 1.52 -9.66
C ASN A 325 -31.63 0.77 -10.08
N GLU A 326 -32.80 1.32 -9.78
CA GLU A 326 -34.12 0.74 -10.18
C GLU A 326 -34.28 0.59 -11.71
N ALA A 327 -33.57 1.41 -12.50
CA ALA A 327 -33.57 1.32 -13.95
C ALA A 327 -32.80 0.11 -14.52
N TRP A 328 -31.93 -0.55 -13.71
CA TRP A 328 -31.10 -1.68 -14.16
C TRP A 328 -31.75 -3.05 -13.96
N VAL A 329 -33.05 -3.04 -13.70
CA VAL A 329 -33.83 -4.28 -13.62
C VAL A 329 -33.90 -4.95 -15.01
N ILE A 330 -33.40 -6.20 -15.10
CA ILE A 330 -33.47 -6.97 -16.33
C ILE A 330 -34.92 -7.48 -16.51
N PRO A 331 -35.64 -7.09 -17.59
CA PRO A 331 -36.97 -7.57 -17.83
C PRO A 331 -36.97 -9.11 -17.92
N GLY A 332 -37.79 -9.77 -17.09
CA GLY A 332 -37.89 -11.23 -17.06
C GLY A 332 -36.92 -11.95 -16.13
N PHE A 333 -35.98 -11.26 -15.49
CA PHE A 333 -35.04 -11.84 -14.50
C PHE A 333 -35.05 -11.05 -13.19
N THR A 334 -36.15 -11.13 -12.47
CA THR A 334 -36.36 -10.53 -11.15
C THR A 334 -36.44 -11.62 -10.09
N THR A 335 -36.35 -11.25 -8.81
CA THR A 335 -36.44 -12.19 -7.68
C THR A 335 -37.71 -13.03 -7.64
N SER A 336 -38.78 -12.58 -8.32
CA SER A 336 -40.04 -13.29 -8.46
C SER A 336 -40.23 -14.00 -9.82
N SER A 337 -39.24 -13.96 -10.73
CA SER A 337 -39.38 -14.55 -12.05
C SER A 337 -39.12 -16.06 -12.05
N PRO A 338 -39.84 -16.84 -12.89
CA PRO A 338 -39.57 -18.28 -13.04
C PRO A 338 -38.16 -18.60 -13.47
N ALA A 339 -37.53 -17.73 -14.27
CA ALA A 339 -36.15 -17.88 -14.73
C ALA A 339 -35.16 -17.83 -13.56
N PHE A 340 -35.37 -16.96 -12.59
CA PHE A 340 -34.54 -16.90 -11.38
C PHE A 340 -34.61 -18.19 -10.56
N TYR A 341 -35.84 -18.69 -10.33
CA TYR A 341 -36.04 -19.96 -9.59
C TYR A 341 -35.46 -21.18 -10.34
N ALA A 342 -35.48 -21.16 -11.68
CA ALA A 342 -34.83 -22.20 -12.47
C ALA A 342 -33.30 -22.20 -12.29
N VAL A 343 -32.64 -21.02 -12.36
CA VAL A 343 -31.20 -20.89 -12.13
C VAL A 343 -30.82 -21.30 -10.70
N LEU A 344 -31.62 -20.85 -9.73
CA LEU A 344 -31.44 -21.22 -8.33
C LEU A 344 -31.60 -22.72 -8.11
N GLY A 345 -32.61 -23.34 -8.68
CA GLY A 345 -32.84 -24.80 -8.61
C GLY A 345 -31.71 -25.60 -9.23
N ILE A 346 -31.22 -25.20 -10.41
CA ILE A 346 -30.05 -25.82 -11.05
C ILE A 346 -28.82 -25.67 -10.18
N GLY A 347 -28.55 -24.47 -9.66
CA GLY A 347 -27.39 -24.22 -8.79
C GLY A 347 -27.41 -25.08 -7.51
N VAL A 348 -28.55 -25.15 -6.84
CA VAL A 348 -28.74 -25.98 -5.64
C VAL A 348 -28.59 -27.47 -5.99
N PHE A 349 -29.14 -27.92 -7.11
CA PHE A 349 -29.00 -29.31 -7.55
C PHE A 349 -27.54 -29.69 -7.81
N LEU A 350 -26.80 -28.85 -8.54
CA LEU A 350 -25.36 -29.08 -8.81
C LEU A 350 -24.56 -29.12 -7.51
N MET A 351 -24.84 -28.24 -6.59
CA MET A 351 -24.13 -28.13 -5.33
C MET A 351 -24.41 -29.29 -4.38
N LEU A 352 -25.67 -29.76 -4.28
CA LEU A 352 -26.06 -30.81 -3.36
C LEU A 352 -25.68 -32.22 -3.88
N PHE A 353 -25.87 -32.49 -5.17
CA PHE A 353 -25.71 -33.83 -5.71
C PHE A 353 -24.40 -34.06 -6.44
N LEU A 354 -23.77 -33.05 -7.02
CA LEU A 354 -22.58 -33.18 -7.87
C LEU A 354 -21.30 -32.58 -7.23
N ASN A 355 -21.29 -32.48 -5.90
CA ASN A 355 -20.16 -31.91 -5.19
C ASN A 355 -18.89 -32.79 -5.22
N SER A 356 -19.04 -34.12 -5.20
CA SER A 356 -17.91 -35.04 -5.21
C SER A 356 -18.20 -36.23 -6.15
N PRO A 357 -17.51 -36.32 -7.29
CA PRO A 357 -17.72 -37.43 -8.21
C PRO A 357 -17.30 -38.77 -7.56
N GLY A 358 -18.10 -39.81 -7.76
CA GLY A 358 -17.81 -41.17 -7.31
C GLY A 358 -18.24 -41.55 -5.88
N ARG A 359 -18.88 -40.64 -5.13
CA ARG A 359 -19.50 -40.95 -3.82
C ARG A 359 -20.97 -41.31 -3.93
N ASN A 360 -21.46 -42.07 -2.95
CA ASN A 360 -22.89 -42.38 -2.84
C ASN A 360 -23.74 -41.12 -2.79
N PRO A 361 -24.89 -41.03 -3.51
CA PRO A 361 -25.73 -39.81 -3.59
C PRO A 361 -26.20 -39.32 -2.22
N LEU A 362 -26.52 -40.18 -1.27
CA LEU A 362 -26.95 -39.81 0.09
C LEU A 362 -25.81 -39.17 0.91
N LEU A 363 -24.60 -39.68 0.79
CA LEU A 363 -23.42 -39.08 1.44
C LEU A 363 -23.06 -37.75 0.80
N ASN A 364 -23.25 -37.63 -0.51
CA ASN A 364 -23.03 -36.41 -1.25
C ASN A 364 -24.04 -35.33 -0.86
N LEU A 365 -25.30 -35.72 -0.63
CA LEU A 365 -26.32 -34.79 -0.12
C LEU A 365 -25.95 -34.23 1.26
N GLY A 366 -25.50 -35.07 2.20
CA GLY A 366 -25.05 -34.61 3.52
C GLY A 366 -23.86 -33.68 3.45
N ALA A 367 -22.86 -34.01 2.62
CA ALA A 367 -21.71 -33.16 2.36
C ALA A 367 -22.11 -31.84 1.67
N GLY A 368 -23.06 -31.89 0.74
CA GLY A 368 -23.58 -30.72 0.03
C GLY A 368 -24.30 -29.74 0.95
N VAL A 369 -25.13 -30.23 1.89
CA VAL A 369 -25.78 -29.40 2.91
C VAL A 369 -24.76 -28.74 3.83
N TRP A 370 -23.73 -29.47 4.25
CA TRP A 370 -22.63 -28.92 5.05
C TRP A 370 -21.86 -27.83 4.29
N ASN A 371 -21.56 -28.05 3.01
CA ASN A 371 -20.91 -27.06 2.15
C ASN A 371 -21.80 -25.84 1.91
N LEU A 372 -23.11 -26.02 1.74
CA LEU A 372 -24.05 -24.91 1.64
C LEU A 372 -24.02 -24.03 2.89
N TYR A 373 -24.06 -24.64 4.07
CA TYR A 373 -23.95 -23.90 5.34
C TYR A 373 -22.64 -23.11 5.43
N ASN A 374 -21.50 -23.75 5.12
CA ASN A 374 -20.20 -23.09 5.15
C ASN A 374 -20.08 -21.96 4.13
N ASN A 375 -20.63 -22.14 2.95
CA ASN A 375 -20.60 -21.12 1.90
C ASN A 375 -21.50 -19.93 2.24
N VAL A 376 -22.69 -20.15 2.80
CA VAL A 376 -23.58 -19.06 3.24
C VAL A 376 -22.95 -18.27 4.40
N THR A 377 -22.41 -18.95 5.41
CA THR A 377 -21.73 -18.29 6.52
C THR A 377 -20.46 -17.56 6.07
N GLY A 378 -19.70 -18.17 5.13
CA GLY A 378 -18.55 -17.57 4.49
C GLY A 378 -18.91 -16.29 3.72
N LEU A 379 -19.97 -16.34 2.90
CA LEU A 379 -20.47 -15.18 2.16
C LEU A 379 -20.87 -14.05 3.09
N LEU A 380 -21.59 -14.37 4.19
CA LEU A 380 -21.98 -13.35 5.18
C LEU A 380 -20.75 -12.66 5.78
N SER A 381 -19.72 -13.44 6.14
CA SER A 381 -18.44 -12.90 6.61
C SER A 381 -17.73 -12.02 5.58
N ASP A 382 -17.72 -12.48 4.32
CA ASP A 382 -17.09 -11.75 3.22
C ASP A 382 -17.83 -10.41 2.96
N VAL A 383 -19.18 -10.41 2.93
CA VAL A 383 -20.00 -9.20 2.80
C VAL A 383 -19.71 -8.20 3.92
N LEU A 384 -19.64 -8.65 5.18
CA LEU A 384 -19.30 -7.79 6.31
C LEU A 384 -17.91 -7.17 6.16
N SER A 385 -16.96 -7.90 5.55
CA SER A 385 -15.62 -7.39 5.28
C SER A 385 -15.62 -6.28 4.21
N TYR A 386 -16.50 -6.34 3.21
CA TYR A 386 -16.64 -5.25 2.21
C TYR A 386 -17.36 -4.02 2.76
N ILE A 387 -18.28 -4.18 3.72
CA ILE A 387 -18.91 -3.04 4.42
C ILE A 387 -17.85 -2.18 5.14
N ARG A 388 -16.74 -2.76 5.56
CA ARG A 388 -15.63 -2.02 6.15
C ARG A 388 -15.01 -0.99 5.20
N LEU A 389 -14.96 -1.25 3.89
CA LEU A 389 -14.49 -0.25 2.91
C LEU A 389 -15.35 1.01 2.98
N PHE A 390 -16.67 0.83 3.05
CA PHE A 390 -17.62 1.93 3.25
C PHE A 390 -17.30 2.71 4.53
N ALA A 391 -17.17 2.01 5.66
CA ALA A 391 -16.94 2.66 6.95
C ALA A 391 -15.64 3.48 6.97
N ILE A 392 -14.57 2.98 6.34
CA ILE A 392 -13.27 3.65 6.32
C ILE A 392 -13.27 4.85 5.38
N GLY A 393 -13.78 4.69 4.16
CA GLY A 393 -13.86 5.79 3.20
C GLY A 393 -14.75 6.94 3.72
N LEU A 394 -15.86 6.62 4.37
CA LEU A 394 -16.72 7.61 5.02
C LEU A 394 -15.99 8.30 6.18
N SER A 395 -15.34 7.54 7.04
CA SER A 395 -14.65 8.06 8.24
C SER A 395 -13.56 9.08 7.88
N GLY A 396 -12.75 8.79 6.85
CA GLY A 396 -11.70 9.70 6.37
C GLY A 396 -12.25 11.04 5.89
N GLY A 397 -13.35 11.00 5.12
CA GLY A 397 -14.02 12.20 4.61
C GLY A 397 -14.67 13.03 5.75
N VAL A 398 -15.37 12.37 6.67
CA VAL A 398 -15.99 13.04 7.83
C VAL A 398 -14.93 13.68 8.73
N LEU A 399 -13.81 12.99 8.98
CA LEU A 399 -12.73 13.54 9.79
C LEU A 399 -12.09 14.78 9.15
N ALA A 400 -11.90 14.76 7.83
CA ALA A 400 -11.43 15.93 7.08
C ALA A 400 -12.39 17.12 7.21
N LEU A 401 -13.70 16.87 7.09
CA LEU A 401 -14.74 17.90 7.27
C LEU A 401 -14.72 18.48 8.70
N VAL A 402 -14.55 17.63 9.72
CA VAL A 402 -14.46 18.08 11.11
C VAL A 402 -13.26 19.00 11.33
N PHE A 403 -12.07 18.68 10.77
CA PHE A 403 -10.91 19.56 10.87
C PHE A 403 -11.11 20.89 10.15
N ASN A 404 -11.80 20.90 9.02
CA ASN A 404 -12.18 22.14 8.32
C ASN A 404 -13.11 23.02 9.19
N SER A 405 -14.17 22.42 9.72
CA SER A 405 -15.13 23.13 10.59
C SER A 405 -14.48 23.63 11.88
N LEU A 406 -13.56 22.82 12.46
CA LEU A 406 -12.80 23.22 13.62
C LEU A 406 -11.91 24.43 13.33
N ALA A 407 -11.20 24.42 12.19
CA ALA A 407 -10.34 25.52 11.78
C ALA A 407 -11.15 26.83 11.56
N GLU A 408 -12.34 26.74 10.98
CA GLU A 408 -13.25 27.87 10.83
C GLU A 408 -13.78 28.37 12.19
N GLY A 409 -14.17 27.47 13.08
CA GLY A 409 -14.73 27.81 14.38
C GLY A 409 -13.77 28.49 15.35
N PHE A 410 -12.44 28.33 15.17
CA PHE A 410 -11.44 29.02 15.97
C PHE A 410 -11.11 30.43 15.50
N VAL A 411 -11.61 30.85 14.35
CA VAL A 411 -11.34 32.16 13.77
C VAL A 411 -12.37 33.16 14.31
N PRO A 412 -11.96 34.25 14.99
CA PRO A 412 -12.86 35.32 15.40
C PRO A 412 -13.44 36.03 14.14
N ASP A 413 -14.73 36.45 14.23
CA ASP A 413 -15.42 37.11 13.10
C ASP A 413 -14.72 38.38 12.64
N ASP A 414 -14.06 39.10 13.58
CA ASP A 414 -13.33 40.36 13.35
C ASP A 414 -11.89 40.14 12.82
N ALA A 415 -11.44 38.88 12.67
CA ALA A 415 -10.08 38.60 12.23
C ALA A 415 -9.87 39.00 10.78
N GLY A 416 -8.89 39.86 10.53
CA GLY A 416 -8.43 40.19 9.17
C GLY A 416 -7.86 38.96 8.46
N ILE A 417 -7.70 39.00 7.14
CA ILE A 417 -7.24 37.88 6.30
C ILE A 417 -5.96 37.20 6.84
N VAL A 418 -4.99 38.03 7.29
CA VAL A 418 -3.72 37.52 7.85
C VAL A 418 -3.94 36.75 9.15
N GLY A 419 -4.83 37.25 10.04
CA GLY A 419 -5.19 36.58 11.29
C GLY A 419 -5.90 35.25 11.03
N ARG A 420 -6.81 35.18 10.06
CA ARG A 420 -7.47 33.94 9.63
C ARG A 420 -6.45 32.91 9.16
N ILE A 421 -5.55 33.27 8.27
CA ILE A 421 -4.52 32.35 7.76
C ILE A 421 -3.62 31.85 8.89
N LEU A 422 -3.20 32.73 9.80
CA LEU A 422 -2.30 32.38 10.90
C LEU A 422 -2.93 31.37 11.88
N ILE A 423 -4.24 31.44 12.10
CA ILE A 423 -4.98 30.54 13.01
C ILE A 423 -5.37 29.25 12.28
N MET A 424 -5.90 29.35 11.06
CA MET A 424 -6.39 28.18 10.31
C MET A 424 -5.26 27.26 9.84
N LEU A 425 -4.16 27.84 9.33
CA LEU A 425 -3.07 27.05 8.70
C LEU A 425 -2.47 25.98 9.62
N PRO A 426 -2.10 26.26 10.88
CA PRO A 426 -1.59 25.22 11.78
C PRO A 426 -2.60 24.12 12.06
N ILE A 427 -3.88 24.47 12.27
CA ILE A 427 -4.95 23.52 12.56
C ILE A 427 -5.18 22.61 11.36
N LEU A 428 -5.28 23.16 10.16
CA LEU A 428 -5.46 22.41 8.92
C LEU A 428 -4.24 21.54 8.62
N LEU A 429 -3.02 22.06 8.78
CA LEU A 429 -1.80 21.30 8.52
C LEU A 429 -1.69 20.08 9.43
N ILE A 430 -1.91 20.26 10.72
CA ILE A 430 -1.86 19.18 11.71
C ILE A 430 -3.03 18.20 11.48
N GLY A 431 -4.25 18.72 11.37
CA GLY A 431 -5.46 17.89 11.21
C GLY A 431 -5.44 17.07 9.93
N HIS A 432 -5.19 17.69 8.78
CA HIS A 432 -5.09 16.96 7.52
C HIS A 432 -3.85 16.07 7.46
N GLY A 433 -2.74 16.46 8.11
CA GLY A 433 -1.54 15.62 8.21
C GLY A 433 -1.83 14.31 8.95
N ILE A 434 -2.48 14.39 10.11
CA ILE A 434 -2.90 13.21 10.89
C ILE A 434 -3.90 12.38 10.09
N ASN A 435 -4.91 13.02 9.51
CA ASN A 435 -5.93 12.32 8.73
C ASN A 435 -5.33 11.61 7.50
N LEU A 436 -4.46 12.27 6.75
CA LEU A 436 -3.75 11.69 5.60
C LEU A 436 -2.94 10.46 6.03
N PHE A 437 -2.19 10.55 7.14
CA PHE A 437 -1.37 9.44 7.65
C PHE A 437 -2.24 8.24 8.04
N MET A 438 -3.29 8.46 8.86
CA MET A 438 -4.19 7.41 9.31
C MET A 438 -4.98 6.78 8.17
N SER A 439 -5.51 7.62 7.27
CA SER A 439 -6.27 7.15 6.10
C SER A 439 -5.39 6.39 5.12
N THR A 440 -4.13 6.79 4.91
CA THR A 440 -3.19 6.08 4.03
C THR A 440 -2.86 4.69 4.56
N ILE A 441 -2.58 4.56 5.87
CA ILE A 441 -2.33 3.26 6.50
C ILE A 441 -3.58 2.37 6.39
N SER A 442 -4.75 2.91 6.72
CA SER A 442 -6.02 2.18 6.61
C SER A 442 -6.29 1.72 5.18
N SER A 443 -6.09 2.61 4.18
CA SER A 443 -6.26 2.31 2.77
C SER A 443 -5.24 1.30 2.22
N PHE A 444 -4.10 1.11 2.88
CA PHE A 444 -3.15 0.06 2.56
C PHE A 444 -3.54 -1.29 3.18
N VAL A 445 -3.83 -1.30 4.49
CA VAL A 445 -4.04 -2.54 5.26
C VAL A 445 -5.36 -3.23 4.89
N HIS A 446 -6.44 -2.47 4.68
CA HIS A 446 -7.75 -3.07 4.46
C HIS A 446 -7.91 -3.73 3.09
N PRO A 447 -7.51 -3.13 1.96
CA PRO A 447 -7.44 -3.83 0.68
C PRO A 447 -6.52 -5.04 0.69
N MET A 448 -5.40 -4.98 1.43
CA MET A 448 -4.50 -6.12 1.60
C MET A 448 -5.23 -7.31 2.27
N ARG A 449 -5.99 -7.03 3.34
CA ARG A 449 -6.79 -8.05 4.00
C ARG A 449 -7.87 -8.62 3.07
N LEU A 450 -8.62 -7.79 2.35
CA LEU A 450 -9.62 -8.25 1.39
C LEU A 450 -9.01 -9.14 0.30
N THR A 451 -7.79 -8.83 -0.13
CA THR A 451 -7.07 -9.67 -1.10
C THR A 451 -6.70 -11.02 -0.51
N PHE A 452 -6.13 -11.05 0.70
CA PHE A 452 -5.56 -12.28 1.26
C PHE A 452 -6.60 -13.19 1.93
N VAL A 453 -7.62 -12.62 2.56
CA VAL A 453 -8.61 -13.40 3.29
C VAL A 453 -9.80 -13.75 2.40
N GLU A 454 -10.38 -12.75 1.72
CA GLU A 454 -11.59 -12.94 0.96
C GLU A 454 -11.30 -13.41 -0.49
N PHE A 455 -10.44 -12.70 -1.22
CA PHE A 455 -10.19 -13.03 -2.64
C PHE A 455 -9.40 -14.33 -2.81
N TYR A 456 -8.30 -14.52 -2.07
CA TYR A 456 -7.48 -15.74 -2.19
C TYR A 456 -8.23 -16.99 -1.77
N LYS A 457 -9.05 -16.90 -0.71
CA LYS A 457 -9.96 -17.97 -0.29
C LYS A 457 -10.91 -18.37 -1.41
N ASN A 458 -11.60 -17.39 -2.01
CA ASN A 458 -12.58 -17.64 -3.06
C ASN A 458 -11.94 -18.07 -4.39
N ALA A 459 -10.69 -17.66 -4.65
CA ALA A 459 -9.92 -18.05 -5.83
C ALA A 459 -9.22 -19.42 -5.70
N GLY A 460 -9.24 -20.04 -4.51
CA GLY A 460 -8.59 -21.33 -4.27
C GLY A 460 -7.07 -21.23 -4.29
N PHE A 461 -6.50 -20.19 -3.64
CA PHE A 461 -5.06 -19.98 -3.57
C PHE A 461 -4.38 -21.07 -2.73
N GLU A 462 -3.39 -21.75 -3.30
CA GLU A 462 -2.51 -22.67 -2.59
C GLU A 462 -1.14 -22.03 -2.35
N MET A 463 -0.69 -22.05 -1.10
CA MET A 463 0.59 -21.46 -0.72
C MET A 463 1.76 -22.31 -1.18
N GLY A 464 2.73 -21.71 -1.84
CA GLY A 464 4.05 -22.28 -2.12
C GLY A 464 5.01 -22.05 -0.97
N THR A 465 5.98 -22.95 -0.82
CA THR A 465 6.90 -22.94 0.33
C THR A 465 8.19 -22.15 0.07
N ARG A 466 8.64 -22.06 -1.18
CA ARG A 466 9.95 -21.47 -1.52
C ARG A 466 9.90 -20.53 -2.72
N SER A 467 10.61 -19.40 -2.58
CA SER A 467 10.95 -18.56 -3.73
C SER A 467 12.15 -19.14 -4.48
N PHE A 468 12.16 -19.05 -5.80
CA PHE A 468 13.33 -19.41 -6.60
C PHE A 468 14.43 -18.37 -6.36
N ASP A 469 15.54 -18.81 -5.76
CA ASP A 469 16.74 -18.01 -5.56
C ASP A 469 17.93 -18.76 -6.18
N PRO A 470 18.22 -18.51 -7.47
CA PRO A 470 19.28 -19.22 -8.16
C PRO A 470 20.65 -18.86 -7.62
N LEU A 471 21.54 -19.85 -7.65
CA LEU A 471 22.98 -19.61 -7.47
C LEU A 471 23.44 -18.63 -8.55
N ARG A 472 23.84 -17.44 -8.18
CA ARG A 472 24.35 -16.43 -9.11
C ARG A 472 25.61 -15.78 -8.55
N LYS A 473 26.51 -15.48 -9.47
CA LYS A 473 27.63 -14.62 -9.17
C LYS A 473 27.10 -13.26 -8.79
N MET A 474 27.49 -12.76 -7.64
CA MET A 474 27.06 -11.43 -7.21
C MET A 474 27.80 -10.41 -8.07
N ASP A 475 27.06 -9.65 -8.88
CA ASP A 475 27.63 -8.57 -9.68
C ASP A 475 28.30 -7.55 -8.75
N LYS A 476 29.54 -7.19 -9.15
CA LYS A 476 30.41 -6.22 -8.49
C LYS A 476 29.84 -4.80 -8.53
#